data_1de23e6a0f458c5080bf9e714ffd5d2d
#
_entry.id   1de23e6a0f458c5080bf9e714ffd5d2d
#
_cell.length_a   1.000
_cell.length_b   1.000
_cell.length_c   1.000
_cell.angle_alpha   90.00
_cell.angle_beta   90.00
_cell.angle_gamma   90.00
#
_symmetry.space_group_name_H-M   'P 1'
#
loop_
_entity.id
_entity.type
_entity.pdbx_description
1 polymer ?
#
loop_
_entity_poly.entity_id
_entity_poly.type
_entity_poly.pdbx_seq_one_letter_code
_entity_poly.pdbx_strand_id
1 'polypeptide(L)' 'MSERDVDQQIVERVQRGDKRAFDLLVTKYQRKIFRLLSRLIRDPGEIEDVAQDAFIKAYRALPNFRGDSAFYTW' A
#
# COMPACT_ATOMS: atom_id res chain seq x y z
N MET A 1 -10.70 -4.57 -16.68
CA MET A 1 -9.88 -3.61 -15.89
C MET A 1 -8.58 -4.27 -15.47
N SER A 2 -7.49 -3.54 -15.60
CA SER A 2 -6.22 -4.02 -15.10
C SER A 2 -6.11 -3.81 -13.58
N GLU A 3 -5.18 -4.50 -12.95
CA GLU A 3 -4.90 -4.31 -11.52
C GLU A 3 -4.52 -2.87 -11.21
N ARG A 4 -3.78 -2.23 -12.11
CA ARG A 4 -3.40 -0.83 -11.98
C ARG A 4 -4.63 0.10 -11.97
N ASP A 5 -5.62 -0.20 -12.80
CA ASP A 5 -6.85 0.61 -12.85
C ASP A 5 -7.65 0.49 -11.58
N VAL A 6 -7.73 -0.72 -11.01
CA VAL A 6 -8.42 -0.95 -9.74
C VAL A 6 -7.73 -0.19 -8.62
N ASP A 7 -6.41 -0.26 -8.54
CA ASP A 7 -5.64 0.44 -7.52
C ASP A 7 -5.80 1.95 -7.65
N GLN A 8 -5.77 2.48 -8.87
CA GLN A 8 -5.94 3.89 -9.11
C GLN A 8 -7.30 4.39 -8.64
N GLN A 9 -8.37 3.62 -8.88
CA GLN A 9 -9.70 3.98 -8.39
C GLN A 9 -9.75 4.04 -6.87
N ILE A 10 -9.11 3.09 -6.19
CA ILE A 10 -9.07 3.07 -4.73
C ILE A 10 -8.25 4.27 -4.21
N VAL A 11 -7.11 4.55 -4.82
CA VAL A 11 -6.27 5.70 -4.47
C VAL A 11 -7.06 6.99 -4.58
N GLU A 12 -7.81 7.17 -5.66
CA GLU A 12 -8.63 8.37 -5.85
C GLU A 12 -9.68 8.53 -4.74
N ARG A 13 -10.29 7.43 -4.31
CA ARG A 13 -11.26 7.46 -3.21
C ARG A 13 -10.60 7.92 -1.90
N VAL A 14 -9.40 7.42 -1.62
CA VAL A 14 -8.65 7.84 -0.43
C VAL A 14 -8.30 9.32 -0.51
N GLN A 15 -7.88 9.79 -1.68
CA GLN A 15 -7.55 11.20 -1.90
C GLN A 15 -8.76 12.12 -1.70
N ARG A 16 -9.97 11.60 -1.89
CA ARG A 16 -11.22 12.34 -1.64
C ARG A 16 -11.66 12.31 -0.18
N GLY A 17 -10.90 11.63 0.69
CA GLY A 17 -11.21 11.54 2.11
C GLY A 17 -11.80 10.23 2.58
N ASP A 18 -11.93 9.23 1.71
CA ASP A 18 -12.44 7.91 2.10
C ASP A 18 -11.31 7.07 2.69
N LYS A 19 -11.15 7.17 4.00
CA LYS A 19 -10.09 6.45 4.72
C LYS A 19 -10.26 4.93 4.64
N ARG A 20 -11.51 4.44 4.55
CA ARG A 20 -11.78 3.01 4.48
C ARG A 20 -11.26 2.40 3.18
N ALA A 21 -11.20 3.18 2.11
CA ALA A 21 -10.66 2.69 0.84
C ALA A 21 -9.18 2.31 0.96
N PHE A 22 -8.42 2.99 1.83
CA PHE A 22 -7.02 2.63 2.06
C PHE A 22 -6.87 1.24 2.67
N ASP A 23 -7.80 0.83 3.52
CA ASP A 23 -7.78 -0.51 4.12
C ASP A 23 -7.87 -1.60 3.05
N LEU A 24 -8.54 -1.33 1.94
CA LEU A 24 -8.60 -2.26 0.82
C LEU A 24 -7.23 -2.46 0.19
N LEU A 25 -6.46 -1.38 0.05
CA LEU A 25 -5.09 -1.47 -0.47
C LEU A 25 -4.19 -2.23 0.49
N VAL A 26 -4.30 -1.95 1.78
CA VAL A 26 -3.51 -2.65 2.81
C VAL A 26 -3.80 -4.15 2.75
N THR A 27 -5.08 -4.53 2.75
CA THR A 27 -5.48 -5.93 2.70
C THR A 27 -4.99 -6.61 1.43
N LYS A 28 -5.08 -5.91 0.29
CA LYS A 28 -4.66 -6.45 -1.00
C LYS A 28 -3.16 -6.74 -1.04
N TYR A 29 -2.35 -5.82 -0.53
CA TYR A 29 -0.90 -5.93 -0.66
C TYR A 29 -0.18 -6.48 0.56
N GLN A 30 -0.89 -6.65 1.68
CA GLN A 30 -0.28 -7.11 2.93
C GLN A 30 0.51 -8.40 2.76
N ARG A 31 -0.08 -9.41 2.11
CA ARG A 31 0.58 -10.71 1.91
C ARG A 31 1.80 -10.58 1.00
N LYS A 32 1.70 -9.79 -0.05
CA LYS A 32 2.82 -9.58 -0.97
C LYS A 32 3.99 -8.90 -0.26
N ILE A 33 3.69 -7.90 0.55
CA ILE A 33 4.71 -7.18 1.31
C ILE A 33 5.36 -8.08 2.33
N PHE A 34 4.58 -8.86 3.08
CA PHE A 34 5.12 -9.82 4.04
C PHE A 34 6.02 -10.83 3.37
N ARG A 35 5.60 -11.37 2.23
CA ARG A 35 6.40 -12.35 1.48
C ARG A 35 7.72 -11.74 1.01
N LEU A 36 7.67 -10.51 0.53
CA LEU A 36 8.87 -9.81 0.07
C LEU A 36 9.83 -9.54 1.22
N LEU A 37 9.32 -9.03 2.34
CA LEU A 37 10.13 -8.69 3.50
C LEU A 37 10.69 -9.94 4.18
N SER A 38 9.99 -11.08 4.13
CA SER A 38 10.46 -12.32 4.72
C SER A 38 11.75 -12.84 4.09
N ARG A 39 12.07 -12.41 2.88
CA ARG A 39 13.33 -12.74 2.22
C ARG A 39 14.50 -11.94 2.77
N LEU A 40 14.24 -10.78 3.37
CA LEU A 40 15.26 -9.84 3.83
C LEU A 40 15.37 -9.79 5.34
N ILE A 41 14.26 -10.07 6.04
CA ILE A 41 14.15 -9.94 7.49
C ILE A 41 13.66 -11.28 8.04
N ARG A 42 14.36 -11.80 9.05
CA ARG A 42 14.02 -13.11 9.64
C ARG A 42 13.02 -13.03 10.78
N ASP A 43 12.98 -11.91 11.49
CA ASP A 43 12.10 -11.72 12.65
C ASP A 43 10.70 -11.31 12.19
N PRO A 44 9.65 -12.13 12.44
CA PRO A 44 8.28 -11.80 12.04
C PRO A 44 7.76 -10.50 12.64
N GLY A 45 8.11 -10.18 13.87
CA GLY A 45 7.71 -8.94 14.52
C GLY A 45 8.31 -7.73 13.82
N GLU A 46 9.57 -7.83 13.41
CA GLU A 46 10.25 -6.77 12.68
C GLU A 46 9.65 -6.57 11.28
N ILE A 47 9.29 -7.67 10.60
CA ILE A 47 8.60 -7.60 9.31
C ILE A 47 7.30 -6.83 9.45
N GLU A 48 6.52 -7.13 10.48
CA GLU A 48 5.24 -6.47 10.73
C GLU A 48 5.42 -4.98 10.96
N ASP A 49 6.40 -4.59 11.78
CA ASP A 49 6.69 -3.19 12.08
C ASP A 49 7.10 -2.43 10.81
N VAL A 50 7.97 -3.02 10.00
CA VAL A 50 8.41 -2.40 8.75
C VAL A 50 7.25 -2.25 7.77
N ALA A 51 6.41 -3.27 7.64
CA ALA A 51 5.25 -3.23 6.76
C ALA A 51 4.26 -2.14 7.20
N GLN A 52 3.95 -2.06 8.49
CA GLN A 52 3.06 -1.02 9.01
C GLN A 52 3.61 0.37 8.77
N ASP A 53 4.90 0.58 9.03
CA ASP A 53 5.55 1.87 8.80
C ASP A 53 5.48 2.26 7.32
N ALA A 54 5.71 1.32 6.43
CA ALA A 54 5.61 1.56 4.99
C ALA A 54 4.20 1.99 4.58
N PHE A 55 3.16 1.33 5.10
CA PHE A 55 1.78 1.70 4.80
C PHE A 55 1.41 3.06 5.38
N ILE A 56 1.88 3.40 6.57
CA ILE A 56 1.65 4.72 7.18
C ILE A 56 2.27 5.82 6.32
N LYS A 57 3.51 5.62 5.88
CA LYS A 57 4.19 6.59 5.01
C LYS A 57 3.47 6.73 3.67
N ALA A 58 3.01 5.61 3.10
CA ALA A 58 2.24 5.63 1.86
C ALA A 58 0.95 6.42 2.03
N TYR A 59 0.22 6.21 3.13
CA TYR A 59 -1.02 6.93 3.40
C TYR A 59 -0.79 8.44 3.48
N ARG A 60 0.26 8.86 4.18
CA ARG A 60 0.58 10.29 4.32
C ARG A 60 0.98 10.93 3.01
N ALA A 61 1.60 10.18 2.11
CA ALA A 61 2.07 10.69 0.83
C ALA A 61 1.02 10.57 -0.27
N LEU A 62 -0.10 9.87 -0.02
CA LEU A 62 -1.14 9.64 -1.03
C LEU A 62 -1.70 10.92 -1.66
N PRO A 63 -1.92 12.02 -0.92
CA PRO A 63 -2.42 13.26 -1.55
C PRO A 63 -1.52 13.76 -2.68
N ASN A 64 -0.25 13.42 -2.65
CA ASN A 64 0.72 13.83 -3.67
C ASN A 64 0.95 12.76 -4.75
N PHE A 65 0.26 11.63 -4.63
CA PHE A 65 0.38 10.54 -5.62
C PHE A 65 -0.32 10.94 -6.92
N ARG A 66 0.43 10.96 -8.01
CA ARG A 66 -0.05 11.45 -9.30
C ARG A 66 -0.52 10.35 -10.25
N GLY A 67 -0.33 9.08 -9.89
CA GLY A 67 -0.68 7.98 -10.77
C GLY A 67 0.32 7.75 -11.91
N ASP A 68 1.49 8.37 -11.85
CA ASP A 68 2.52 8.23 -12.88
C ASP A 68 3.13 6.82 -12.89
N SER A 69 3.00 6.10 -11.79
CA SER A 69 3.43 4.71 -11.67
C SER A 69 2.34 3.90 -10.97
N ALA A 70 2.45 2.57 -11.04
CA ALA A 70 1.55 1.72 -10.29
C ALA A 70 1.75 1.92 -8.79
N PHE A 71 0.67 1.87 -8.03
CA PHE A 71 0.73 2.05 -6.57
C PHE A 71 1.75 1.11 -5.91
N TYR A 72 1.78 -0.14 -6.34
CA TYR A 72 2.70 -1.13 -5.77
C TYR A 72 4.16 -0.76 -5.99
N THR A 73 4.48 -0.16 -7.15
CA THR A 73 5.83 0.30 -7.46
C THR A 73 6.21 1.52 -6.63
N TRP A 74 5.22 2.35 -6.37
CA TRP A 74 5.39 3.58 -5.60
C TRP A 74 5.55 3.28 -4.11
#